data_f26237a642b046290c848edc967c3543
#
_entry.id   f26237a642b046290c848edc967c3543
#
_cell.length_a   1.000
_cell.length_b   1.000
_cell.length_c   1.000
_cell.angle_alpha   90.00
_cell.angle_beta   90.00
_cell.angle_gamma   90.00
#
_symmetry.space_group_name_H-M   'P 1'
#
loop_
_entity.id
_entity.type
_entity.pdbx_description
1 polymer ?
#
loop_
_entity_poly.entity_id
_entity_poly.type
_entity_poly.pdbx_seq_one_letter_code
_entity_poly.pdbx_strand_id
1 'polypeptide(L)' 'MPYTKDGYTLHTREVKLKGDRLQRIYFFAKAKPKSGKPCDMPPGFKVGVNPRTGLPYLKRA' A
#
# COMPACT_ATOMS: atom_id res chain seq x y z
N MET A 1 13.51 -5.18 -2.77
CA MET A 1 13.50 -3.82 -2.25
C MET A 1 12.09 -3.28 -2.22
N PRO A 2 11.71 -2.52 -1.19
CA PRO A 2 10.38 -1.94 -1.15
C PRO A 2 10.18 -0.92 -2.27
N TYR A 3 8.98 -0.88 -2.79
CA TYR A 3 8.63 0.08 -3.83
C TYR A 3 8.45 1.48 -3.20
N THR A 4 9.07 2.47 -3.81
CA THR A 4 8.97 3.85 -3.34
C THR A 4 8.50 4.75 -4.46
N LYS A 5 7.74 5.79 -4.11
CA LYS A 5 7.30 6.81 -5.06
C LYS A 5 7.15 8.14 -4.35
N ASP A 6 7.83 9.15 -4.85
CA ASP A 6 7.76 10.52 -4.30
C ASP A 6 8.01 10.58 -2.80
N GLY A 7 8.95 9.77 -2.30
CA GLY A 7 9.28 9.72 -0.89
C GLY A 7 8.38 8.86 -0.05
N TYR A 8 7.38 8.22 -0.67
CA TYR A 8 6.49 7.30 0.02
C TYR A 8 6.91 5.86 -0.26
N THR A 9 6.85 5.03 0.75
CA THR A 9 7.18 3.61 0.63
C THR A 9 5.92 2.78 0.69
N LEU A 10 5.82 1.80 -0.22
CA LEU A 10 4.67 0.92 -0.25
C LEU A 10 4.75 -0.08 0.90
N HIS A 11 3.66 -0.20 1.63
CA HIS A 11 3.55 -1.13 2.74
C HIS A 11 2.35 -2.04 2.53
N THR A 12 2.40 -3.22 3.13
CA THR A 12 1.29 -4.16 3.11
C THR A 12 0.90 -4.52 4.53
N ARG A 13 -0.38 -4.81 4.72
CA ARG A 13 -0.91 -5.16 6.02
C ARG A 13 -2.07 -6.13 5.83
N GLU A 14 -2.17 -7.12 6.71
CA GLU A 14 -3.30 -8.03 6.72
C GLU A 14 -4.34 -7.55 7.72
N VAL A 15 -5.58 -7.48 7.27
CA VAL A 15 -6.70 -7.04 8.10
C VAL A 15 -7.68 -8.20 8.22
N LYS A 16 -8.11 -8.48 9.46
CA LYS A 16 -9.10 -9.52 9.69
C LYS A 16 -10.49 -8.95 9.51
N LEU A 17 -11.23 -9.53 8.58
CA LEU A 17 -12.61 -9.16 8.31
C LEU A 17 -13.58 -10.05 9.09
N LYS A 18 -14.85 -9.68 9.06
CA LYS A 18 -15.88 -10.52 9.64
C LYS A 18 -15.89 -11.89 8.97
N GLY A 19 -16.08 -12.95 9.75
CA GLY A 19 -16.15 -14.30 9.22
C GLY A 19 -14.80 -14.95 8.98
N ASP A 20 -13.80 -14.58 9.77
CA ASP A 20 -12.45 -15.16 9.74
C ASP A 20 -11.75 -15.00 8.39
N ARG A 21 -12.10 -13.98 7.64
CA ARG A 21 -11.41 -13.68 6.37
C ARG A 21 -10.26 -12.73 6.62
N LEU A 22 -9.14 -13.02 5.98
CA LEU A 22 -7.99 -12.11 6.00
C LEU A 22 -7.93 -11.39 4.66
N GLN A 23 -7.80 -10.06 4.72
CA GLN A 23 -7.64 -9.25 3.54
C GLN A 23 -6.31 -8.52 3.62
N ARG A 24 -5.54 -8.59 2.54
CA ARG A 24 -4.29 -7.86 2.43
C ARG A 24 -4.56 -6.52 1.79
N ILE A 25 -4.13 -5.47 2.45
CA ILE A 25 -4.25 -4.12 1.92
C ILE A 25 -2.87 -3.55 1.69
N TYR A 26 -2.79 -2.58 0.78
CA TYR A 26 -1.55 -1.89 0.46
C TYR A 26 -1.75 -0.40 0.66
N PHE A 27 -0.72 0.26 1.15
CA PHE A 27 -0.78 1.70 1.35
C PHE A 27 0.62 2.29 1.29
N PHE A 28 0.68 3.58 0.99
CA PHE A 28 1.94 4.30 0.97
C PHE A 28 2.08 5.12 2.24
N ALA A 29 3.29 5.12 2.80
CA ALA A 29 3.57 5.89 4.01
C ALA A 29 4.93 6.55 3.87
N LYS A 30 5.00 7.79 4.33
CA LYS A 30 6.23 8.56 4.28
C LYS A 30 7.22 8.13 5.35
N ALA A 31 6.70 7.68 6.49
CA ALA A 31 7.50 7.18 7.60
C ALA A 31 7.09 5.75 7.90
N LYS A 32 7.87 5.06 8.73
CA LYS A 32 7.52 3.71 9.12
C LYS A 32 6.18 3.72 9.88
N PRO A 33 5.16 3.04 9.37
CA PRO A 33 3.89 2.95 10.08
C PRO A 33 4.02 2.03 11.29
N LYS A 34 3.12 2.21 12.26
CA LYS A 34 3.11 1.35 13.43
C LYS A 34 2.74 -0.08 13.08
N SER A 35 2.02 -0.27 12.00
CA SER A 35 1.65 -1.60 11.51
C SER A 35 1.88 -1.65 10.02
N GLY A 36 2.12 -2.84 9.52
CA GLY A 36 2.41 -3.04 8.11
C GLY A 36 3.89 -3.24 7.88
N LYS A 37 4.22 -3.82 6.73
CA LYS A 37 5.59 -4.10 6.35
C LYS A 37 5.87 -3.52 4.97
N PRO A 38 7.08 -2.98 4.74
CA PRO A 38 7.44 -2.53 3.40
C PRO A 38 7.41 -3.70 2.42
N CYS A 39 6.93 -3.44 1.21
CA CYS A 39 6.83 -4.49 0.21
C CYS A 39 7.05 -3.92 -1.18
N ASP A 40 7.33 -4.83 -2.13
CA ASP A 40 7.46 -4.47 -3.53
C ASP A 40 6.09 -4.31 -4.17
N MET A 41 6.07 -3.72 -5.38
CA MET A 41 4.86 -3.61 -6.17
C MET A 41 4.31 -5.00 -6.47
N PRO A 42 3.09 -5.32 -6.03
CA PRO A 42 2.51 -6.63 -6.35
C PRO A 42 2.12 -6.73 -7.81
N PRO A 43 2.14 -7.93 -8.39
CA PRO A 43 1.68 -8.12 -9.76
C PRO A 43 0.19 -7.83 -9.89
N GLY A 44 -0.20 -7.28 -11.04
CA GLY A 44 -1.59 -6.96 -11.30
C GLY A 44 -2.07 -5.64 -10.70
N PHE A 45 -1.14 -4.85 -10.15
CA PHE A 45 -1.44 -3.53 -9.59
C PHE A 45 -0.60 -2.47 -10.25
N LYS A 46 -1.09 -1.24 -10.19
CA LYS A 46 -0.32 -0.09 -10.66
C LYS A 46 -0.51 1.08 -9.71
N VAL A 47 0.37 2.04 -9.80
CA VAL A 47 0.36 3.22 -8.93
C VAL A 47 -0.43 4.34 -9.58
N GLY A 48 -1.35 4.91 -8.81
CA GLY A 48 -1.99 6.16 -9.18
C GLY A 48 -1.64 7.24 -8.17
N VAL A 49 -1.92 8.47 -8.53
CA VAL A 49 -1.73 9.60 -7.62
C VAL A 49 -3.05 10.31 -7.43
N ASN A 50 -3.42 10.52 -6.17
CA ASN A 50 -4.65 11.23 -5.86
C ASN A 50 -4.47 12.72 -6.17
N PRO A 51 -5.23 13.29 -7.10
CA PRO A 51 -5.07 14.70 -7.45
C PRO A 51 -5.45 15.68 -6.34
N ARG A 52 -6.24 15.23 -5.37
CA ARG A 52 -6.63 16.10 -4.26
C ARG A 52 -5.53 16.25 -3.22
N THR A 53 -4.88 15.15 -2.88
CA THR A 53 -3.90 15.14 -1.81
C THR A 53 -2.47 14.95 -2.31
N GLY A 54 -2.31 14.50 -3.56
CA GLY A 54 -1.01 14.19 -4.11
C GLY A 54 -0.41 12.92 -3.56
N LEU A 55 -1.20 12.13 -2.85
CA LEU A 55 -0.71 10.88 -2.28
C LEU A 55 -0.81 9.74 -3.28
N PRO A 56 0.24 8.91 -3.36
CA PRO A 56 0.17 7.72 -4.22
C PRO A 56 -0.72 6.64 -3.60
N TYR A 57 -1.28 5.81 -4.46
CA TYR A 57 -2.09 4.68 -4.03
C TYR A 57 -1.99 3.56 -5.05
N LEU A 58 -2.36 2.35 -4.64
CA LEU A 58 -2.39 1.21 -5.53
C LEU A 58 -3.81 1.00 -6.05
N LYS A 59 -3.89 0.63 -7.32
CA LYS A 59 -5.14 0.23 -7.93
C LYS A 59 -4.90 -0.96 -8.83
N ARG A 60 -5.96 -1.69 -9.13
CA ARG A 60 -5.84 -2.81 -10.05
C ARG A 60 -5.53 -2.32 -11.45
N ALA A 61 -4.58 -2.99 -12.05
CA ALA A 61 -4.19 -2.68 -13.41
C ALA A 61 -5.28 -3.10 -14.40
#